data_d775c8fe48301f9c2367f3cff629b995
#
_entry.id   d775c8fe48301f9c2367f3cff629b995
#
_cell.length_a   1.000
_cell.length_b   1.000
_cell.length_c   1.000
_cell.angle_alpha   90.00
_cell.angle_beta   90.00
_cell.angle_gamma   90.00
#
_symmetry.space_group_name_H-M   'P 1'
#
loop_
_entity.id
_entity.type
_entity.pdbx_description
1 polymer ?
#
loop_
_entity_poly.entity_id
_entity_poly.type
_entity_poly.pdbx_seq_one_letter_code
_entity_poly.pdbx_strand_id
1 'polypeptide(L)'
;MKFRANQLKRTRLLVVGLVALTLFISACSSNGSSSSSNAVAPVVVNGQLPRFEEPVTLRVVTHDSFAMSDSVKAEFENATNIKLELVPSGDAVTMVNSSILTAGSPNGDVLFGIDDNLLSRAFAADLFVPYTAAGLSNVDSQFRTDTKNMVTPIDHGDVCLNVDRRKISAPPTSLQDLLSTKFANSVVVQDPTSSTPGLAFLLATIATFGGGDDTSSNAAWLEYWKDLKSNGVKISPDWETAYYGEFSGGSGQGSYPIVVSYASSPPAEVTDINLAVDAAPTGVVAASCYRQIEYAGILRGAKHPEAAAAFIEYMLQPEFQKDVPNQMYVYPVVKDTPLPPIFEKFTAKISDPLQIDYRQVEQNRERWLQQWASVFR
;
A
#
# COMPACT_ATOMS: atom_id res chain seq x y z
N MET A 1 29.50 -51.51 37.57
CA MET A 1 30.75 -52.22 37.20
C MET A 1 31.70 -51.20 36.63
N LYS A 2 32.63 -50.76 37.43
CA LYS A 2 34.11 -50.80 37.39
C LYS A 2 34.71 -50.18 36.12
N PHE A 3 35.28 -48.94 36.27
CA PHE A 3 36.71 -48.56 36.32
C PHE A 3 37.46 -48.71 34.96
N ARG A 4 38.19 -47.72 34.46
CA ARG A 4 39.44 -47.20 35.00
C ARG A 4 39.91 -45.96 34.20
N ALA A 5 40.42 -44.98 34.91
CA ALA A 5 41.29 -43.90 34.46
C ALA A 5 42.67 -44.40 34.05
N ASN A 6 43.36 -43.66 33.20
CA ASN A 6 44.82 -43.67 33.29
C ASN A 6 45.38 -42.27 32.89
N GLN A 7 46.17 -41.77 33.80
CA GLN A 7 47.07 -40.60 33.72
C GLN A 7 48.40 -40.93 33.10
N LEU A 8 49.14 -39.91 32.72
CA LEU A 8 50.61 -39.70 32.72
C LEU A 8 51.14 -39.33 31.32
N LYS A 9 52.10 -38.42 31.09
CA LYS A 9 53.04 -37.65 31.90
C LYS A 9 53.59 -36.49 31.06
N ARG A 10 54.06 -35.50 31.76
CA ARG A 10 54.83 -34.31 31.35
C ARG A 10 56.10 -34.61 30.55
N THR A 11 56.47 -33.72 29.58
CA THR A 11 57.89 -33.35 29.42
C THR A 11 57.96 -31.88 28.96
N ARG A 12 58.72 -31.09 29.71
CA ARG A 12 59.15 -29.71 29.42
C ARG A 12 60.37 -29.75 28.51
N LEU A 13 60.38 -28.89 27.49
CA LEU A 13 61.66 -28.41 26.94
C LEU A 13 61.59 -26.89 26.73
N LEU A 14 62.46 -26.21 27.40
CA LEU A 14 62.81 -24.77 27.22
C LEU A 14 63.77 -24.67 26.03
N VAL A 15 63.51 -23.77 25.09
CA VAL A 15 64.56 -23.17 24.27
C VAL A 15 64.33 -21.66 24.22
N VAL A 16 65.37 -20.95 24.64
CA VAL A 16 65.52 -19.50 24.66
C VAL A 16 66.04 -19.05 23.27
N GLY A 17 65.53 -17.95 22.74
CA GLY A 17 66.25 -17.27 21.67
C GLY A 17 65.52 -16.24 20.85
N LEU A 18 65.89 -15.06 21.10
CA LEU A 18 66.06 -13.86 20.26
C LEU A 18 64.87 -12.92 20.00
N VAL A 19 65.00 -11.76 20.59
CA VAL A 19 64.25 -10.52 20.43
C VAL A 19 64.52 -9.93 19.04
N ALA A 20 63.45 -9.66 18.26
CA ALA A 20 63.46 -8.70 17.17
C ALA A 20 62.34 -7.70 17.43
N LEU A 21 62.73 -6.46 17.79
CA LEU A 21 61.89 -5.33 18.08
C LEU A 21 61.38 -4.73 16.75
N THR A 22 60.15 -4.97 16.35
CA THR A 22 59.46 -4.23 15.25
C THR A 22 58.39 -3.36 15.88
N LEU A 23 58.59 -2.05 15.81
CA LEU A 23 57.61 -1.02 16.15
C LEU A 23 56.42 -1.12 15.20
N PHE A 24 55.31 -1.62 15.69
CA PHE A 24 53.98 -1.43 15.02
C PHE A 24 53.32 -0.19 15.65
N ILE A 25 53.17 0.83 14.82
CA ILE A 25 52.35 1.99 15.11
C ILE A 25 50.93 1.50 15.23
N SER A 26 50.39 1.44 16.45
CA SER A 26 48.95 1.21 16.71
C SER A 26 48.22 2.48 16.33
N ALA A 27 47.64 2.49 15.14
CA ALA A 27 46.54 3.40 14.83
C ALA A 27 45.33 3.00 15.68
N CYS A 28 44.97 3.82 16.66
CA CYS A 28 43.68 3.72 17.35
C CYS A 28 42.58 3.94 16.34
N SER A 29 41.98 2.83 15.87
CA SER A 29 40.67 2.86 15.21
C SER A 29 39.64 3.03 16.33
N SER A 30 39.11 4.24 16.45
CA SER A 30 37.89 4.49 17.21
C SER A 30 36.77 3.70 16.59
N ASN A 31 36.30 2.64 17.26
CA ASN A 31 35.04 2.01 16.99
C ASN A 31 33.91 3.02 17.25
N GLY A 32 33.68 3.89 16.30
CA GLY A 32 32.38 4.52 16.13
C GLY A 32 31.42 3.43 15.65
N SER A 33 30.47 3.07 16.48
CA SER A 33 29.30 2.30 16.05
C SER A 33 28.54 3.13 15.00
N SER A 34 28.99 3.07 13.74
CA SER A 34 28.19 3.51 12.63
C SER A 34 27.06 2.46 12.50
N SER A 35 25.85 2.85 12.90
CA SER A 35 24.65 2.20 12.39
C SER A 35 24.73 2.33 10.87
N SER A 36 25.30 1.33 10.20
CA SER A 36 25.24 1.21 8.75
C SER A 36 23.76 1.08 8.40
N SER A 37 23.15 2.13 7.86
CA SER A 37 21.91 2.01 7.15
C SER A 37 22.18 1.01 6.03
N ASN A 38 21.54 -0.17 6.07
CA ASN A 38 21.64 -1.19 5.03
C ASN A 38 20.86 -0.73 3.76
N ALA A 39 21.15 0.47 3.28
CA ALA A 39 20.56 1.01 2.06
C ALA A 39 21.00 0.16 0.87
N VAL A 40 20.04 -0.18 0.01
CA VAL A 40 20.35 -0.87 -1.26
C VAL A 40 20.95 0.15 -2.22
N ALA A 41 22.05 -0.25 -2.87
CA ALA A 41 22.69 0.60 -3.86
C ALA A 41 21.81 0.80 -5.11
N PRO A 42 21.94 1.93 -5.83
CA PRO A 42 21.25 2.13 -7.11
C PRO A 42 21.59 1.02 -8.10
N VAL A 43 20.58 0.42 -8.72
CA VAL A 43 20.73 -0.72 -9.63
C VAL A 43 20.64 -0.31 -11.11
N VAL A 44 20.06 0.85 -11.42
CA VAL A 44 19.93 1.34 -12.81
C VAL A 44 21.24 1.95 -13.27
N VAL A 45 21.74 1.47 -14.41
CA VAL A 45 22.95 1.99 -15.06
C VAL A 45 22.57 2.55 -16.44
N ASN A 46 22.88 3.83 -16.69
CA ASN A 46 22.55 4.52 -17.95
C ASN A 46 21.05 4.42 -18.33
N GLY A 47 20.15 4.43 -17.34
CA GLY A 47 18.71 4.33 -17.55
C GLY A 47 18.20 2.90 -17.84
N GLN A 48 19.06 1.90 -17.75
CA GLN A 48 18.69 0.51 -18.02
C GLN A 48 18.64 -0.31 -16.72
N LEU A 49 17.66 -1.22 -16.64
CA LEU A 49 17.57 -2.21 -15.57
C LEU A 49 18.73 -3.22 -15.67
N PRO A 50 19.20 -3.75 -14.55
CA PRO A 50 20.21 -4.80 -14.55
C PRO A 50 19.63 -6.10 -15.12
N ARG A 51 20.47 -6.84 -15.86
CA ARG A 51 20.17 -8.23 -16.20
C ARG A 51 21.01 -9.14 -15.32
N PHE A 52 20.35 -10.02 -14.59
CA PHE A 52 21.01 -11.00 -13.72
C PHE A 52 21.58 -12.15 -14.55
N GLU A 53 22.80 -12.59 -14.26
CA GLU A 53 23.44 -13.72 -14.95
C GLU A 53 22.70 -15.02 -14.68
N GLU A 54 22.41 -15.29 -13.39
CA GLU A 54 21.60 -16.43 -12.96
C GLU A 54 20.14 -16.02 -12.74
N PRO A 55 19.17 -16.90 -13.05
CA PRO A 55 17.77 -16.62 -12.80
C PRO A 55 17.49 -16.37 -11.31
N VAL A 56 16.77 -15.28 -11.01
CA VAL A 56 16.34 -14.93 -9.65
C VAL A 56 14.83 -15.06 -9.56
N THR A 57 14.29 -15.68 -8.52
CA THR A 57 12.87 -15.62 -8.21
C THR A 57 12.63 -14.52 -7.17
N LEU A 58 11.96 -13.45 -7.58
CA LEU A 58 11.58 -12.33 -6.74
C LEU A 58 10.15 -12.53 -6.21
N ARG A 59 9.99 -12.54 -4.90
CA ARG A 59 8.68 -12.64 -4.27
C ARG A 59 8.15 -11.26 -3.92
N VAL A 60 6.98 -10.92 -4.47
CA VAL A 60 6.32 -9.64 -4.27
C VAL A 60 5.06 -9.87 -3.44
N VAL A 61 5.07 -9.39 -2.21
CA VAL A 61 3.88 -9.40 -1.32
C VAL A 61 2.96 -8.28 -1.77
N THR A 62 1.70 -8.61 -2.06
CA THR A 62 0.70 -7.67 -2.59
C THR A 62 -0.60 -7.77 -1.82
N HIS A 63 -1.44 -6.75 -1.91
CA HIS A 63 -2.86 -6.91 -1.62
C HIS A 63 -3.54 -7.76 -2.72
N ASP A 64 -4.73 -8.30 -2.42
CA ASP A 64 -5.40 -9.28 -3.29
C ASP A 64 -5.82 -8.70 -4.64
N SER A 65 -6.12 -7.39 -4.69
CA SER A 65 -6.53 -6.69 -5.91
C SER A 65 -5.37 -6.19 -6.79
N PHE A 66 -4.11 -6.53 -6.46
CA PHE A 66 -2.97 -6.21 -7.33
C PHE A 66 -3.06 -7.00 -8.64
N ALA A 67 -2.92 -6.29 -9.75
CA ALA A 67 -2.87 -6.89 -11.07
C ALA A 67 -1.88 -6.17 -11.99
N MET A 68 -1.23 -6.93 -12.84
CA MET A 68 -0.43 -6.46 -13.97
C MET A 68 -0.66 -7.39 -15.16
N SER A 69 -0.57 -6.87 -16.38
CA SER A 69 -0.77 -7.70 -17.57
C SER A 69 0.36 -8.71 -17.75
N ASP A 70 0.04 -9.86 -18.34
CA ASP A 70 1.03 -10.91 -18.65
C ASP A 70 2.16 -10.38 -19.56
N SER A 71 1.86 -9.44 -20.46
CA SER A 71 2.86 -8.82 -21.34
C SER A 71 3.85 -7.95 -20.57
N VAL A 72 3.39 -7.12 -19.63
CA VAL A 72 4.24 -6.26 -18.79
C VAL A 72 5.07 -7.12 -17.83
N LYS A 73 4.48 -8.17 -17.27
CA LYS A 73 5.22 -9.14 -16.48
C LYS A 73 6.34 -9.82 -17.30
N ALA A 74 6.00 -10.34 -18.47
CA ALA A 74 6.95 -11.03 -19.33
C ALA A 74 8.08 -10.10 -19.84
N GLU A 75 7.77 -8.83 -20.10
CA GLU A 75 8.78 -7.83 -20.48
C GLU A 75 9.83 -7.66 -19.39
N PHE A 76 9.40 -7.44 -18.12
CA PHE A 76 10.31 -7.36 -17.00
C PHE A 76 11.14 -8.63 -16.82
N GLU A 77 10.50 -9.80 -16.82
CA GLU A 77 11.18 -11.10 -16.64
C GLU A 77 12.22 -11.36 -17.72
N ASN A 78 11.90 -11.05 -18.99
CA ASN A 78 12.82 -11.22 -20.11
C ASN A 78 13.98 -10.22 -20.08
N ALA A 79 13.73 -8.97 -19.72
CA ALA A 79 14.76 -7.93 -19.66
C ALA A 79 15.78 -8.20 -18.56
N THR A 80 15.31 -8.66 -17.39
CA THR A 80 16.14 -8.73 -16.18
C THR A 80 16.63 -10.13 -15.81
N ASN A 81 16.04 -11.20 -16.35
CA ASN A 81 16.20 -12.59 -15.90
C ASN A 81 15.72 -12.81 -14.45
N ILE A 82 14.76 -11.98 -14.00
CA ILE A 82 14.07 -12.11 -12.71
C ILE A 82 12.68 -12.68 -12.98
N LYS A 83 12.33 -13.77 -12.31
CA LYS A 83 10.97 -14.33 -12.33
C LYS A 83 10.14 -13.75 -11.19
N LEU A 84 8.97 -13.18 -11.48
CA LEU A 84 8.06 -12.66 -10.47
C LEU A 84 7.15 -13.76 -9.91
N GLU A 85 7.16 -13.89 -8.60
CA GLU A 85 6.19 -14.67 -7.81
C GLU A 85 5.36 -13.70 -6.98
N LEU A 86 4.10 -13.50 -7.36
CA LEU A 86 3.16 -12.67 -6.60
C LEU A 86 2.64 -13.46 -5.40
N VAL A 87 2.59 -12.80 -4.23
CA VAL A 87 2.16 -13.38 -2.94
C VAL A 87 0.99 -12.56 -2.40
N PRO A 88 -0.25 -12.78 -2.89
CA PRO A 88 -1.43 -12.10 -2.36
C PRO A 88 -1.59 -12.39 -0.86
N SER A 89 -1.88 -11.37 -0.06
CA SER A 89 -1.83 -11.43 1.41
C SER A 89 -3.02 -10.74 2.09
N GLY A 90 -4.17 -10.73 1.46
CA GLY A 90 -5.38 -10.07 1.92
C GLY A 90 -5.48 -8.61 1.46
N ASP A 91 -6.47 -7.89 1.97
CA ASP A 91 -6.55 -6.43 1.77
C ASP A 91 -5.36 -5.73 2.46
N ALA A 92 -5.01 -4.52 2.02
CA ALA A 92 -3.74 -3.87 2.34
C ALA A 92 -3.46 -3.71 3.85
N VAL A 93 -4.46 -3.45 4.71
CA VAL A 93 -4.25 -3.42 6.17
C VAL A 93 -3.84 -4.80 6.70
N THR A 94 -4.50 -5.87 6.22
CA THR A 94 -4.20 -7.25 6.59
C THR A 94 -2.79 -7.64 6.13
N MET A 95 -2.43 -7.31 4.90
CA MET A 95 -1.10 -7.52 4.32
C MET A 95 0.01 -6.83 5.13
N VAL A 96 -0.16 -5.55 5.47
CA VAL A 96 0.82 -4.80 6.26
C VAL A 96 0.95 -5.38 7.66
N ASN A 97 -0.16 -5.73 8.32
CA ASN A 97 -0.14 -6.37 9.65
C ASN A 97 0.62 -7.69 9.63
N SER A 98 0.37 -8.54 8.63
CA SER A 98 1.06 -9.83 8.47
C SER A 98 2.55 -9.63 8.21
N SER A 99 2.91 -8.62 7.41
CA SER A 99 4.31 -8.29 7.12
C SER A 99 5.05 -7.76 8.35
N ILE A 100 4.38 -6.98 9.21
CA ILE A 100 4.94 -6.52 10.49
C ILE A 100 5.24 -7.70 11.43
N LEU A 101 4.35 -8.70 11.49
CA LEU A 101 4.57 -9.89 12.31
C LEU A 101 5.76 -10.74 11.85
N THR A 102 6.17 -10.62 10.60
CA THR A 102 7.31 -11.34 10.02
C THR A 102 8.51 -10.42 9.75
N ALA A 103 8.54 -9.21 10.34
CA ALA A 103 9.63 -8.26 10.15
C ALA A 103 11.00 -8.89 10.47
N GLY A 104 11.98 -8.68 9.57
CA GLY A 104 13.32 -9.29 9.64
C GLY A 104 13.44 -10.72 9.08
N SER A 105 12.31 -11.41 8.83
CA SER A 105 12.25 -12.70 8.13
C SER A 105 11.01 -12.73 7.23
N PRO A 106 10.95 -11.85 6.23
CA PRO A 106 9.74 -11.59 5.47
C PRO A 106 9.37 -12.74 4.54
N ASN A 107 8.08 -12.81 4.18
CA ASN A 107 7.55 -13.77 3.23
C ASN A 107 7.83 -13.41 1.76
N GLY A 108 8.49 -12.29 1.50
CA GLY A 108 8.86 -11.81 0.17
C GLY A 108 10.03 -10.83 0.21
N ASP A 109 10.35 -10.28 -0.94
CA ASP A 109 11.46 -9.33 -1.12
C ASP A 109 10.94 -7.89 -1.25
N VAL A 110 9.78 -7.71 -1.86
CA VAL A 110 9.08 -6.44 -2.05
C VAL A 110 7.71 -6.53 -1.38
N LEU A 111 7.26 -5.43 -0.79
CA LEU A 111 5.86 -5.22 -0.45
C LEU A 111 5.32 -4.10 -1.34
N PHE A 112 4.22 -4.36 -2.04
CA PHE A 112 3.47 -3.38 -2.84
C PHE A 112 2.06 -3.19 -2.28
N GLY A 113 1.56 -1.95 -2.29
CA GLY A 113 0.18 -1.62 -1.92
C GLY A 113 0.01 -1.17 -0.47
N ILE A 114 1.10 -0.74 0.19
CA ILE A 114 0.98 0.03 1.42
C ILE A 114 0.62 1.47 1.08
N ASP A 115 -0.37 2.05 1.76
CA ASP A 115 -0.76 3.43 1.54
C ASP A 115 -0.17 4.41 2.57
N ASP A 116 -0.30 5.70 2.28
CA ASP A 116 0.18 6.80 3.13
C ASP A 116 -0.38 6.77 4.56
N ASN A 117 -1.58 6.21 4.78
CA ASN A 117 -2.21 6.11 6.10
C ASN A 117 -1.61 4.97 6.98
N LEU A 118 -0.81 4.08 6.39
CA LEU A 118 -0.18 2.95 7.05
C LEU A 118 1.35 3.09 7.21
N LEU A 119 1.98 4.05 6.51
CA LEU A 119 3.44 4.19 6.46
C LEU A 119 4.09 4.31 7.84
N SER A 120 3.53 5.13 8.72
CA SER A 120 4.08 5.35 10.07
C SER A 120 4.21 4.05 10.86
N ARG A 121 3.21 3.17 10.74
CA ARG A 121 3.19 1.88 11.41
C ARG A 121 4.25 0.93 10.86
N ALA A 122 4.41 0.88 9.55
CA ALA A 122 5.43 0.08 8.90
C ALA A 122 6.85 0.58 9.24
N PHE A 123 7.05 1.91 9.32
CA PHE A 123 8.32 2.51 9.71
C PHE A 123 8.65 2.26 11.19
N ALA A 124 7.65 2.35 12.09
CA ALA A 124 7.84 2.01 13.50
C ALA A 124 8.23 0.54 13.72
N ALA A 125 7.78 -0.35 12.83
CA ALA A 125 8.14 -1.76 12.82
C ALA A 125 9.46 -2.07 12.09
N ASP A 126 10.17 -1.06 11.58
CA ASP A 126 11.41 -1.18 10.79
C ASP A 126 11.27 -2.17 9.60
N LEU A 127 10.11 -2.10 8.92
CA LEU A 127 9.71 -3.07 7.91
C LEU A 127 10.55 -3.00 6.63
N PHE A 128 11.09 -1.83 6.29
CA PHE A 128 11.74 -1.58 5.00
C PHE A 128 13.22 -1.26 5.14
N VAL A 129 13.95 -1.45 4.06
CA VAL A 129 15.31 -0.92 3.87
C VAL A 129 15.29 0.27 2.91
N PRO A 130 16.13 1.30 3.13
CA PRO A 130 16.13 2.48 2.26
C PRO A 130 16.59 2.14 0.84
N TYR A 131 15.85 2.64 -0.15
CA TYR A 131 16.22 2.62 -1.55
C TYR A 131 15.75 3.90 -2.24
N THR A 132 16.65 4.57 -2.94
CA THR A 132 16.31 5.76 -3.73
C THR A 132 16.17 5.36 -5.20
N ALA A 133 14.94 5.22 -5.67
CA ALA A 133 14.69 4.89 -7.05
C ALA A 133 15.10 6.02 -7.99
N ALA A 134 15.84 5.71 -9.05
CA ALA A 134 16.26 6.68 -10.07
C ALA A 134 15.04 7.29 -10.78
N GLY A 135 14.00 6.46 -11.02
CA GLY A 135 12.73 6.88 -11.63
C GLY A 135 11.91 7.86 -10.79
N LEU A 136 12.23 8.05 -9.50
CA LEU A 136 11.48 8.95 -8.59
C LEU A 136 11.46 10.41 -9.07
N SER A 137 12.46 10.85 -9.85
CA SER A 137 12.49 12.19 -10.44
C SER A 137 11.34 12.45 -11.43
N ASN A 138 10.81 11.41 -12.05
CA ASN A 138 9.71 11.47 -13.01
C ASN A 138 8.32 11.44 -12.33
N VAL A 139 8.26 11.07 -11.05
CA VAL A 139 7.02 11.09 -10.26
C VAL A 139 6.59 12.54 -10.03
N ASP A 140 5.29 12.81 -10.08
CA ASP A 140 4.76 14.13 -9.75
C ASP A 140 5.10 14.50 -8.30
N SER A 141 5.50 15.77 -8.09
CA SER A 141 5.94 16.26 -6.79
C SER A 141 4.89 16.13 -5.68
N GLN A 142 3.60 16.20 -6.04
CA GLN A 142 2.50 16.06 -5.09
C GLN A 142 2.42 14.66 -4.47
N PHE A 143 2.97 13.62 -5.13
CA PHE A 143 2.99 12.24 -4.64
C PHE A 143 4.30 11.86 -3.95
N ARG A 144 5.31 12.77 -3.95
CA ARG A 144 6.63 12.54 -3.32
C ARG A 144 6.62 12.97 -1.86
N THR A 145 6.00 12.18 -0.99
CA THR A 145 6.06 12.37 0.45
C THR A 145 7.47 12.05 0.97
N ASP A 146 7.94 12.76 2.01
CA ASP A 146 9.21 12.43 2.67
C ASP A 146 9.11 11.12 3.45
N THR A 147 9.43 10.03 2.77
CA THR A 147 9.44 8.66 3.30
C THR A 147 10.83 8.23 3.76
N LYS A 148 11.82 9.13 3.79
CA LYS A 148 13.24 8.82 4.03
C LYS A 148 13.76 7.73 3.09
N ASN A 149 13.22 7.67 1.87
CA ASN A 149 13.49 6.66 0.85
C ASN A 149 13.19 5.20 1.28
N MET A 150 12.35 4.99 2.29
CA MET A 150 11.96 3.65 2.72
C MET A 150 10.98 2.99 1.75
N VAL A 151 10.16 3.79 1.07
CA VAL A 151 9.20 3.34 0.07
C VAL A 151 9.15 4.32 -1.10
N THR A 152 8.70 3.83 -2.25
CA THR A 152 8.55 4.56 -3.51
C THR A 152 7.07 4.61 -3.89
N PRO A 153 6.47 5.79 -4.19
CA PRO A 153 5.10 5.88 -4.68
C PRO A 153 4.98 5.27 -6.07
N ILE A 154 3.94 4.47 -6.29
CA ILE A 154 3.73 3.73 -7.55
C ILE A 154 2.44 4.15 -8.25
N ASP A 155 1.36 4.34 -7.51
CA ASP A 155 0.08 4.78 -8.03
C ASP A 155 -0.68 5.60 -6.97
N HIS A 156 -1.83 6.16 -7.39
CA HIS A 156 -2.71 6.88 -6.47
C HIS A 156 -4.18 6.73 -6.89
N GLY A 157 -5.06 6.88 -5.91
CA GLY A 157 -6.50 6.93 -6.11
C GLY A 157 -7.16 7.94 -5.20
N ASP A 158 -8.41 8.27 -5.49
CA ASP A 158 -9.30 8.97 -4.57
C ASP A 158 -10.40 8.00 -4.16
N VAL A 159 -10.42 7.61 -2.88
CA VAL A 159 -11.45 6.72 -2.32
C VAL A 159 -12.73 7.51 -2.12
N CYS A 160 -13.81 7.09 -2.77
CA CYS A 160 -15.07 7.80 -2.86
C CYS A 160 -16.26 6.86 -2.71
N LEU A 161 -17.45 7.43 -2.49
CA LEU A 161 -18.69 6.70 -2.70
C LEU A 161 -18.95 6.54 -4.19
N ASN A 162 -19.19 5.31 -4.61
CA ASN A 162 -19.65 4.93 -5.94
C ASN A 162 -21.12 4.53 -5.88
N VAL A 163 -21.88 4.92 -6.90
CA VAL A 163 -23.35 4.74 -6.96
C VAL A 163 -23.76 4.00 -8.22
N ASP A 164 -24.60 2.97 -8.09
CA ASP A 164 -25.28 2.33 -9.22
C ASP A 164 -26.43 3.25 -9.70
N ARG A 165 -26.20 3.94 -10.80
CA ARG A 165 -27.18 4.88 -11.40
C ARG A 165 -28.43 4.18 -11.90
N ARG A 166 -28.39 2.88 -12.16
CA ARG A 166 -29.54 2.06 -12.58
C ARG A 166 -30.51 1.83 -11.41
N LYS A 167 -30.03 1.94 -10.17
CA LYS A 167 -30.81 1.74 -8.94
C LYS A 167 -31.15 3.06 -8.24
N ILE A 168 -30.31 4.08 -8.37
CA ILE A 168 -30.49 5.39 -7.72
C ILE A 168 -30.51 6.49 -8.76
N SER A 169 -31.68 7.02 -9.05
CA SER A 169 -31.88 8.13 -10.02
C SER A 169 -31.44 9.50 -9.48
N ALA A 170 -31.46 9.69 -8.18
CA ALA A 170 -31.01 10.91 -7.50
C ALA A 170 -29.98 10.51 -6.40
N PRO A 171 -28.69 10.44 -6.74
CA PRO A 171 -27.63 10.01 -5.82
C PRO A 171 -27.45 11.00 -4.67
N PRO A 172 -26.79 10.58 -3.57
CA PRO A 172 -26.32 11.51 -2.54
C PRO A 172 -25.31 12.49 -3.15
N THR A 173 -25.24 13.69 -2.58
CA THR A 173 -24.27 14.72 -2.99
C THR A 173 -23.24 15.00 -1.91
N SER A 174 -23.44 14.46 -0.73
CA SER A 174 -22.58 14.60 0.44
C SER A 174 -22.63 13.35 1.32
N LEU A 175 -21.68 13.23 2.25
CA LEU A 175 -21.71 12.18 3.29
C LEU A 175 -22.95 12.33 4.19
N GLN A 176 -23.38 13.55 4.48
CA GLN A 176 -24.55 13.81 5.32
C GLN A 176 -25.84 13.24 4.71
N ASP A 177 -25.97 13.25 3.39
CA ASP A 177 -27.17 12.74 2.70
C ASP A 177 -27.42 11.25 2.99
N LEU A 178 -26.36 10.47 3.28
CA LEU A 178 -26.45 9.04 3.59
C LEU A 178 -27.26 8.75 4.85
N LEU A 179 -27.44 9.73 5.72
CA LEU A 179 -28.26 9.60 6.94
C LEU A 179 -29.76 9.72 6.64
N SER A 180 -30.13 10.16 5.45
CA SER A 180 -31.53 10.21 5.04
C SER A 180 -32.13 8.81 4.90
N THR A 181 -33.38 8.64 5.33
CA THR A 181 -34.15 7.40 5.14
C THR A 181 -34.25 6.96 3.67
N LYS A 182 -34.05 7.89 2.72
CA LYS A 182 -33.97 7.59 1.28
C LYS A 182 -32.85 6.59 0.96
N PHE A 183 -31.76 6.62 1.72
CA PHE A 183 -30.59 5.77 1.53
C PHE A 183 -30.48 4.67 2.60
N ALA A 184 -31.56 4.42 3.34
CA ALA A 184 -31.60 3.33 4.32
C ALA A 184 -31.29 1.98 3.67
N ASN A 185 -30.41 1.18 4.28
CA ASN A 185 -29.94 -0.13 3.80
C ASN A 185 -29.34 -0.10 2.38
N SER A 186 -28.77 1.02 1.96
CA SER A 186 -28.26 1.20 0.59
C SER A 186 -26.75 1.24 0.48
N VAL A 187 -26.04 1.32 1.58
CA VAL A 187 -24.59 1.59 1.61
C VAL A 187 -23.80 0.38 2.11
N VAL A 188 -22.77 0.01 1.40
CA VAL A 188 -21.74 -0.94 1.85
C VAL A 188 -20.38 -0.24 1.96
N VAL A 189 -19.69 -0.46 3.08
CA VAL A 189 -18.38 0.12 3.41
C VAL A 189 -17.48 -0.99 3.92
N GLN A 190 -16.21 -0.96 3.58
CA GLN A 190 -15.23 -1.93 4.11
C GLN A 190 -14.91 -1.64 5.58
N ASP A 191 -14.55 -2.67 6.32
CA ASP A 191 -14.06 -2.56 7.69
C ASP A 191 -12.71 -1.81 7.70
N PRO A 192 -12.60 -0.63 8.34
CA PRO A 192 -11.39 0.16 8.38
C PRO A 192 -10.24 -0.51 9.15
N THR A 193 -10.52 -1.59 9.87
CA THR A 193 -9.50 -2.35 10.62
C THR A 193 -8.79 -3.40 9.76
N SER A 194 -9.32 -3.72 8.56
CA SER A 194 -8.78 -4.71 7.64
C SER A 194 -8.52 -4.18 6.23
N SER A 195 -9.20 -3.10 5.82
CA SER A 195 -9.18 -2.55 4.46
C SER A 195 -8.74 -1.08 4.44
N THR A 196 -7.86 -0.72 3.50
CA THR A 196 -7.41 0.69 3.33
C THR A 196 -8.47 1.59 2.71
N PRO A 197 -9.30 1.18 1.72
CA PRO A 197 -10.46 1.96 1.32
C PRO A 197 -11.45 2.23 2.47
N GLY A 198 -11.65 1.22 3.35
CA GLY A 198 -12.46 1.41 4.57
C GLY A 198 -11.84 2.43 5.53
N LEU A 199 -10.52 2.38 5.72
CA LEU A 199 -9.79 3.36 6.52
C LEU A 199 -9.87 4.76 5.89
N ALA A 200 -9.66 4.89 4.59
CA ALA A 200 -9.76 6.17 3.89
C ALA A 200 -11.18 6.77 4.02
N PHE A 201 -12.22 5.96 3.95
CA PHE A 201 -13.59 6.43 4.17
C PHE A 201 -13.83 6.86 5.62
N LEU A 202 -13.29 6.14 6.61
CA LEU A 202 -13.32 6.60 8.01
C LEU A 202 -12.65 7.97 8.17
N LEU A 203 -11.46 8.14 7.56
CA LEU A 203 -10.73 9.41 7.59
C LEU A 203 -11.49 10.52 6.86
N ALA A 204 -12.17 10.22 5.75
CA ALA A 204 -13.05 11.16 5.06
C ALA A 204 -14.19 11.67 5.98
N THR A 205 -14.77 10.78 6.80
CA THR A 205 -15.81 11.18 7.77
C THR A 205 -15.23 12.06 8.88
N ILE A 206 -14.03 11.77 9.37
CA ILE A 206 -13.34 12.60 10.37
C ILE A 206 -13.01 13.98 9.79
N ALA A 207 -12.51 14.04 8.57
CA ALA A 207 -12.19 15.29 7.87
C ALA A 207 -13.46 16.15 7.66
N THR A 208 -14.58 15.51 7.32
CA THR A 208 -15.85 16.20 7.01
C THR A 208 -16.56 16.71 8.26
N PHE A 209 -16.68 15.88 9.29
CA PHE A 209 -17.50 16.20 10.47
C PHE A 209 -16.69 16.76 11.63
N GLY A 210 -15.37 16.61 11.60
CA GLY A 210 -14.48 17.08 12.65
C GLY A 210 -14.56 16.24 13.93
N GLY A 211 -13.91 16.74 15.00
CA GLY A 211 -13.86 16.03 16.28
C GLY A 211 -12.83 14.91 16.33
N GLY A 212 -11.86 14.90 15.39
CA GLY A 212 -10.79 13.90 15.39
C GLY A 212 -9.94 13.91 16.67
N ASP A 213 -9.80 15.05 17.34
CA ASP A 213 -9.09 15.18 18.62
C ASP A 213 -9.98 14.89 19.83
N ASP A 214 -11.31 14.76 19.64
CA ASP A 214 -12.24 14.45 20.70
C ASP A 214 -12.13 12.97 21.09
N THR A 215 -11.78 12.72 22.35
CA THR A 215 -11.66 11.37 22.91
C THR A 215 -12.98 10.82 23.46
N SER A 216 -14.03 11.65 23.48
CA SER A 216 -15.35 11.25 23.97
C SER A 216 -16.09 10.34 22.99
N SER A 217 -17.11 9.67 23.49
CA SER A 217 -18.02 8.88 22.64
C SER A 217 -18.99 9.74 21.82
N ASN A 218 -18.93 11.06 21.92
CA ASN A 218 -19.83 12.03 21.28
C ASN A 218 -19.09 12.87 20.22
N ALA A 219 -17.88 12.47 19.79
CA ALA A 219 -17.19 13.11 18.69
C ALA A 219 -18.09 13.13 17.44
N ALA A 220 -18.15 14.27 16.73
CA ALA A 220 -19.13 14.48 15.66
C ALA A 220 -19.06 13.41 14.54
N TRP A 221 -17.84 13.01 14.16
CA TRP A 221 -17.64 11.91 13.20
C TRP A 221 -18.16 10.55 13.73
N LEU A 222 -18.09 10.33 15.05
CA LEU A 222 -18.55 9.09 15.68
C LEU A 222 -20.08 9.05 15.78
N GLU A 223 -20.72 10.19 16.06
CA GLU A 223 -22.19 10.31 15.97
C GLU A 223 -22.67 10.04 14.54
N TYR A 224 -21.98 10.56 13.52
CA TYR A 224 -22.29 10.21 12.13
C TYR A 224 -22.28 8.70 11.89
N TRP A 225 -21.30 7.96 12.42
CA TRP A 225 -21.24 6.50 12.26
C TRP A 225 -22.35 5.76 13.04
N LYS A 226 -22.78 6.29 14.20
CA LYS A 226 -23.92 5.74 14.92
C LYS A 226 -25.23 5.91 14.12
N ASP A 227 -25.40 7.08 13.52
CA ASP A 227 -26.55 7.37 12.67
C ASP A 227 -26.51 6.53 11.39
N LEU A 228 -25.35 6.39 10.75
CA LEU A 228 -25.16 5.56 9.57
C LEU A 228 -25.42 4.08 9.87
N LYS A 229 -25.00 3.56 11.03
CA LYS A 229 -25.35 2.23 11.52
C LYS A 229 -26.87 2.08 11.68
N SER A 230 -27.52 3.06 12.30
CA SER A 230 -28.99 3.08 12.48
C SER A 230 -29.72 3.12 11.14
N ASN A 231 -29.12 3.73 10.11
CA ASN A 231 -29.63 3.77 8.74
C ASN A 231 -29.30 2.50 7.93
N GLY A 232 -28.67 1.48 8.56
CA GLY A 232 -28.48 0.17 7.98
C GLY A 232 -27.28 0.03 7.04
N VAL A 233 -26.17 0.74 7.31
CA VAL A 233 -24.92 0.52 6.59
C VAL A 233 -24.44 -0.91 6.78
N LYS A 234 -24.00 -1.53 5.69
CA LYS A 234 -23.34 -2.84 5.70
C LYS A 234 -21.83 -2.64 5.83
N ILE A 235 -21.20 -3.35 6.76
CA ILE A 235 -19.75 -3.45 6.86
C ILE A 235 -19.30 -4.75 6.21
N SER A 236 -18.37 -4.64 5.24
CA SER A 236 -17.76 -5.74 4.49
C SER A 236 -16.32 -5.96 4.96
N PRO A 237 -15.80 -7.18 4.95
CA PRO A 237 -14.45 -7.46 5.46
C PRO A 237 -13.32 -6.84 4.61
N ASP A 238 -13.55 -6.70 3.30
CA ASP A 238 -12.55 -6.25 2.31
C ASP A 238 -13.21 -5.58 1.10
N TRP A 239 -12.38 -4.99 0.23
CA TRP A 239 -12.86 -4.27 -0.95
C TRP A 239 -13.46 -5.20 -2.01
N GLU A 240 -12.86 -6.36 -2.27
CA GLU A 240 -13.36 -7.29 -3.30
C GLU A 240 -14.76 -7.83 -2.95
N THR A 241 -14.95 -8.22 -1.69
CA THR A 241 -16.28 -8.65 -1.20
C THR A 241 -17.30 -7.52 -1.33
N ALA A 242 -16.92 -6.28 -0.95
CA ALA A 242 -17.82 -5.14 -1.05
C ALA A 242 -18.17 -4.81 -2.50
N TYR A 243 -17.16 -4.71 -3.39
CA TYR A 243 -17.36 -4.23 -4.75
C TYR A 243 -17.96 -5.29 -5.68
N TYR A 244 -17.40 -6.49 -5.69
CA TYR A 244 -17.88 -7.56 -6.60
C TYR A 244 -19.01 -8.41 -6.01
N GLY A 245 -19.07 -8.55 -4.69
CA GLY A 245 -20.07 -9.38 -4.01
C GLY A 245 -21.32 -8.62 -3.61
N GLU A 246 -21.19 -7.45 -3.00
CA GLU A 246 -22.28 -6.75 -2.31
C GLU A 246 -22.82 -5.53 -3.08
N PHE A 247 -21.99 -4.83 -3.86
CA PHE A 247 -22.40 -3.70 -4.69
C PHE A 247 -23.19 -4.15 -5.92
N SER A 248 -24.31 -3.49 -6.19
CA SER A 248 -25.15 -3.82 -7.34
C SER A 248 -24.60 -3.28 -8.67
N GLY A 249 -23.69 -2.30 -8.60
CA GLY A 249 -23.08 -1.67 -9.78
C GLY A 249 -21.92 -2.46 -10.37
N GLY A 250 -21.16 -3.20 -9.55
CA GLY A 250 -19.99 -3.98 -9.94
C GLY A 250 -20.39 -5.17 -10.84
N SER A 251 -20.23 -6.40 -10.36
CA SER A 251 -20.66 -7.59 -11.11
C SER A 251 -22.17 -7.64 -11.37
N GLY A 252 -22.96 -6.74 -10.80
CA GLY A 252 -24.41 -6.71 -10.84
C GLY A 252 -25.11 -7.75 -9.97
N GLN A 253 -24.36 -8.45 -9.11
CA GLN A 253 -24.88 -9.52 -8.24
C GLN A 253 -25.32 -9.00 -6.87
N GLY A 254 -24.74 -7.90 -6.39
CA GLY A 254 -25.00 -7.35 -5.06
C GLY A 254 -26.34 -6.61 -4.96
N SER A 255 -26.74 -6.30 -3.74
CA SER A 255 -27.98 -5.60 -3.42
C SER A 255 -27.81 -4.14 -3.02
N TYR A 256 -26.59 -3.72 -2.64
CA TYR A 256 -26.30 -2.37 -2.16
C TYR A 256 -25.97 -1.44 -3.32
N PRO A 257 -26.75 -0.39 -3.58
CA PRO A 257 -26.51 0.51 -4.70
C PRO A 257 -25.45 1.59 -4.45
N ILE A 258 -24.86 1.66 -3.26
CA ILE A 258 -23.78 2.57 -2.92
C ILE A 258 -22.65 1.79 -2.26
N VAL A 259 -21.42 1.97 -2.74
CA VAL A 259 -20.23 1.33 -2.20
C VAL A 259 -19.10 2.34 -2.02
N VAL A 260 -18.23 2.11 -1.05
CA VAL A 260 -16.92 2.79 -0.99
C VAL A 260 -15.99 2.12 -1.99
N SER A 261 -15.48 2.89 -2.95
CA SER A 261 -14.52 2.47 -3.97
C SER A 261 -13.72 3.69 -4.46
N TYR A 262 -13.31 3.75 -5.71
CA TYR A 262 -12.45 4.82 -6.22
C TYR A 262 -13.17 5.74 -7.21
N ALA A 263 -12.69 6.99 -7.32
CA ALA A 263 -13.11 7.93 -8.36
C ALA A 263 -12.90 7.37 -9.77
N SER A 264 -11.98 6.45 -9.89
CA SER A 264 -11.55 5.77 -11.12
C SER A 264 -12.21 4.41 -11.36
N SER A 265 -13.15 3.97 -10.51
CA SER A 265 -13.88 2.70 -10.71
C SER A 265 -14.90 2.71 -11.86
N PRO A 266 -15.61 3.83 -12.20
CA PRO A 266 -16.66 3.78 -13.21
C PRO A 266 -16.25 3.24 -14.59
N PRO A 267 -15.03 3.46 -15.13
CA PRO A 267 -14.60 2.85 -16.39
C PRO A 267 -14.70 1.33 -16.45
N ALA A 268 -14.54 0.65 -15.31
CA ALA A 268 -14.65 -0.82 -15.24
C ALA A 268 -16.03 -1.36 -15.63
N GLU A 269 -17.06 -0.54 -15.45
CA GLU A 269 -18.46 -0.91 -15.72
C GLU A 269 -18.95 -0.44 -17.10
N VAL A 270 -18.10 0.25 -17.87
CA VAL A 270 -18.46 0.80 -19.19
C VAL A 270 -17.96 -0.12 -20.29
N THR A 271 -18.87 -0.62 -21.11
CA THR A 271 -18.56 -1.50 -22.25
C THR A 271 -18.56 -0.76 -23.60
N ASP A 272 -19.13 0.45 -23.67
CA ASP A 272 -19.18 1.28 -24.88
C ASP A 272 -18.59 2.66 -24.60
N ILE A 273 -17.44 2.94 -25.21
CA ILE A 273 -16.76 4.24 -25.12
C ILE A 273 -17.61 5.42 -25.62
N ASN A 274 -18.57 5.19 -26.50
CA ASN A 274 -19.44 6.22 -27.03
C ASN A 274 -20.58 6.62 -26.10
N LEU A 275 -20.81 5.87 -25.02
CA LEU A 275 -21.81 6.18 -24.02
C LEU A 275 -21.61 7.61 -23.47
N ALA A 276 -22.70 8.35 -23.23
CA ALA A 276 -22.60 9.63 -22.51
C ALA A 276 -22.17 9.40 -21.05
N VAL A 277 -21.41 10.32 -20.47
CA VAL A 277 -20.85 10.15 -19.12
C VAL A 277 -21.93 9.99 -18.05
N ASP A 278 -23.04 10.70 -18.19
CA ASP A 278 -24.20 10.62 -17.29
C ASP A 278 -25.01 9.34 -17.48
N ALA A 279 -24.85 8.65 -18.62
CA ALA A 279 -25.45 7.35 -18.90
C ALA A 279 -24.56 6.16 -18.45
N ALA A 280 -23.34 6.40 -17.95
CA ALA A 280 -22.51 5.33 -17.39
C ALA A 280 -23.25 4.60 -16.25
N PRO A 281 -23.10 3.25 -16.16
CA PRO A 281 -23.82 2.45 -15.17
C PRO A 281 -23.59 2.90 -13.73
N THR A 282 -22.38 3.41 -13.45
CA THR A 282 -21.99 3.88 -12.12
C THR A 282 -21.52 5.33 -12.15
N GLY A 283 -21.47 5.96 -11.02
CA GLY A 283 -20.98 7.32 -10.84
C GLY A 283 -20.42 7.54 -9.45
N VAL A 284 -19.79 8.69 -9.26
CA VAL A 284 -19.01 9.03 -8.05
C VAL A 284 -19.65 10.20 -7.33
N VAL A 285 -19.63 10.19 -6.00
CA VAL A 285 -19.98 11.31 -5.13
C VAL A 285 -18.71 12.07 -4.79
N ALA A 286 -18.37 13.09 -5.56
CA ALA A 286 -17.08 13.81 -5.48
C ALA A 286 -16.77 14.38 -4.08
N ALA A 287 -17.78 14.86 -3.34
CA ALA A 287 -17.61 15.42 -2.00
C ALA A 287 -17.23 14.38 -0.92
N SER A 288 -17.21 13.07 -1.26
CA SER A 288 -16.83 12.00 -0.35
C SER A 288 -15.38 11.53 -0.54
N CYS A 289 -14.66 12.08 -1.50
CA CYS A 289 -13.39 11.54 -1.96
C CYS A 289 -12.22 11.90 -1.03
N TYR A 290 -11.43 10.89 -0.64
CA TYR A 290 -10.22 11.01 0.16
C TYR A 290 -9.01 10.50 -0.63
N ARG A 291 -7.92 11.28 -0.70
CA ARG A 291 -6.71 10.92 -1.45
C ARG A 291 -5.98 9.76 -0.77
N GLN A 292 -5.55 8.80 -1.59
CA GLN A 292 -4.71 7.67 -1.23
C GLN A 292 -3.56 7.57 -2.21
N ILE A 293 -2.34 7.34 -1.70
CA ILE A 293 -1.14 7.07 -2.50
C ILE A 293 -0.62 5.70 -2.08
N GLU A 294 -0.35 4.82 -3.04
CA GLU A 294 0.19 3.50 -2.78
C GLU A 294 1.69 3.43 -3.11
N TYR A 295 2.39 2.67 -2.30
CA TYR A 295 3.85 2.58 -2.34
C TYR A 295 4.32 1.14 -2.46
N ALA A 296 5.53 1.00 -3.02
CA ALA A 296 6.34 -0.22 -2.94
C ALA A 296 7.60 0.01 -2.11
N GLY A 297 8.04 -1.00 -1.36
CA GLY A 297 9.27 -0.95 -0.59
C GLY A 297 9.99 -2.29 -0.54
N ILE A 298 11.32 -2.25 -0.37
CA ILE A 298 12.15 -3.44 -0.18
C ILE A 298 12.02 -3.88 1.28
N LEU A 299 11.57 -5.11 1.51
CA LEU A 299 11.39 -5.64 2.84
C LEU A 299 12.74 -5.86 3.53
N ARG A 300 12.83 -5.50 4.82
CA ARG A 300 14.02 -5.80 5.63
C ARG A 300 14.15 -7.31 5.81
N GLY A 301 15.31 -7.85 5.43
CA GLY A 301 15.54 -9.28 5.38
C GLY A 301 15.19 -9.93 4.03
N ALA A 302 14.90 -9.14 3.00
CA ALA A 302 14.74 -9.61 1.62
C ALA A 302 15.94 -10.46 1.19
N LYS A 303 15.66 -11.55 0.47
CA LYS A 303 16.72 -12.46 -0.03
C LYS A 303 17.44 -11.87 -1.26
N HIS A 304 16.71 -11.07 -2.04
CA HIS A 304 17.18 -10.53 -3.31
C HIS A 304 16.95 -9.01 -3.40
N PRO A 305 17.61 -8.19 -2.53
CA PRO A 305 17.34 -6.76 -2.44
C PRO A 305 17.67 -5.99 -3.72
N GLU A 306 18.67 -6.41 -4.52
CA GLU A 306 18.97 -5.78 -5.81
C GLU A 306 17.91 -6.11 -6.86
N ALA A 307 17.36 -7.32 -6.86
CA ALA A 307 16.25 -7.68 -7.74
C ALA A 307 14.95 -6.95 -7.32
N ALA A 308 14.75 -6.75 -6.01
CA ALA A 308 13.66 -5.93 -5.48
C ALA A 308 13.77 -4.48 -5.95
N ALA A 309 14.97 -3.89 -5.89
CA ALA A 309 15.24 -2.56 -6.42
C ALA A 309 14.97 -2.46 -7.92
N ALA A 310 15.38 -3.47 -8.71
CA ALA A 310 15.13 -3.51 -10.16
C ALA A 310 13.61 -3.55 -10.45
N PHE A 311 12.82 -4.25 -9.66
CA PHE A 311 11.37 -4.27 -9.83
C PHE A 311 10.72 -2.93 -9.46
N ILE A 312 11.16 -2.27 -8.38
CA ILE A 312 10.68 -0.93 -8.01
C ILE A 312 10.99 0.09 -9.12
N GLU A 313 12.18 0.03 -9.73
CA GLU A 313 12.52 0.86 -10.90
C GLU A 313 11.61 0.57 -12.09
N TYR A 314 11.31 -0.70 -12.36
CA TYR A 314 10.42 -1.09 -13.45
C TYR A 314 9.00 -0.56 -13.23
N MET A 315 8.50 -0.60 -12.00
CA MET A 315 7.18 -0.04 -11.67
C MET A 315 7.07 1.47 -11.95
N LEU A 316 8.19 2.19 -12.04
CA LEU A 316 8.22 3.61 -12.45
C LEU A 316 8.46 3.80 -13.96
N GLN A 317 8.64 2.73 -14.75
CA GLN A 317 8.80 2.84 -16.21
C GLN A 317 7.45 3.00 -16.93
N PRO A 318 7.45 3.59 -18.12
CA PRO A 318 6.23 3.86 -18.89
C PRO A 318 5.39 2.62 -19.16
N GLU A 319 6.00 1.46 -19.34
CA GLU A 319 5.34 0.20 -19.63
C GLU A 319 4.44 -0.23 -18.48
N PHE A 320 4.96 -0.21 -17.24
CA PHE A 320 4.18 -0.52 -16.06
C PHE A 320 3.16 0.58 -15.74
N GLN A 321 3.56 1.84 -15.77
CA GLN A 321 2.69 2.96 -15.43
C GLN A 321 1.47 3.09 -16.35
N LYS A 322 1.59 2.76 -17.65
CA LYS A 322 0.46 2.70 -18.59
C LYS A 322 -0.47 1.52 -18.34
N ASP A 323 0.04 0.45 -17.73
CA ASP A 323 -0.73 -0.77 -17.40
C ASP A 323 -1.62 -0.54 -16.15
N VAL A 324 -1.16 0.26 -15.20
CA VAL A 324 -1.84 0.58 -13.93
C VAL A 324 -3.34 0.90 -14.11
N PRO A 325 -3.75 1.87 -14.94
CA PRO A 325 -5.17 2.19 -15.09
C PRO A 325 -5.99 1.08 -15.78
N ASN A 326 -5.34 0.19 -16.54
CA ASN A 326 -6.01 -0.91 -17.23
C ASN A 326 -6.21 -2.14 -16.34
N GLN A 327 -5.34 -2.34 -15.35
CA GLN A 327 -5.32 -3.54 -14.53
C GLN A 327 -5.90 -3.29 -13.12
N MET A 328 -5.55 -2.15 -12.50
CA MET A 328 -5.93 -1.84 -11.13
C MET A 328 -6.97 -0.71 -11.04
N TYR A 329 -7.30 -0.04 -12.14
CA TYR A 329 -8.25 1.09 -12.16
C TYR A 329 -7.89 2.21 -11.18
N VAL A 330 -6.60 2.51 -11.02
CA VAL A 330 -6.06 3.65 -10.27
C VAL A 330 -5.18 4.51 -11.18
N TYR A 331 -4.71 5.66 -10.71
CA TYR A 331 -3.92 6.59 -11.52
C TYR A 331 -2.42 6.34 -11.37
N PRO A 332 -1.64 6.40 -12.46
CA PRO A 332 -0.18 6.38 -12.40
C PRO A 332 0.36 7.64 -11.68
N VAL A 333 1.52 7.52 -11.02
CA VAL A 333 2.20 8.66 -10.36
C VAL A 333 3.23 9.35 -11.24
N VAL A 334 3.69 8.68 -12.31
CA VAL A 334 4.67 9.25 -13.23
C VAL A 334 3.98 10.27 -14.14
N LYS A 335 4.60 11.45 -14.23
CA LYS A 335 4.08 12.57 -15.03
C LYS A 335 3.88 12.16 -16.48
N ASP A 336 2.88 12.78 -17.09
CA ASP A 336 2.59 12.65 -18.52
C ASP A 336 2.33 11.21 -18.99
N THR A 337 2.04 10.28 -18.07
CA THR A 337 1.61 8.93 -18.43
C THR A 337 0.25 9.01 -19.12
N PRO A 338 0.12 8.54 -20.37
CA PRO A 338 -1.16 8.59 -21.09
C PRO A 338 -2.17 7.63 -20.44
N LEU A 339 -3.39 8.12 -20.25
CA LEU A 339 -4.49 7.31 -19.74
C LEU A 339 -5.28 6.68 -20.88
N PRO A 340 -5.89 5.49 -20.69
CA PRO A 340 -6.81 4.91 -21.66
C PRO A 340 -7.99 5.86 -21.93
N PRO A 341 -8.50 5.99 -23.17
CA PRO A 341 -9.59 6.91 -23.49
C PRO A 341 -10.86 6.67 -22.66
N ILE A 342 -11.16 5.41 -22.34
CA ILE A 342 -12.30 5.08 -21.49
C ILE A 342 -12.10 5.56 -20.05
N PHE A 343 -10.85 5.50 -19.56
CA PHE A 343 -10.46 5.95 -18.24
C PHE A 343 -10.55 7.49 -18.17
N GLU A 344 -9.99 8.22 -19.15
CA GLU A 344 -10.09 9.69 -19.23
C GLU A 344 -11.52 10.19 -19.26
N LYS A 345 -12.41 9.46 -19.96
CA LYS A 345 -13.79 9.88 -20.17
C LYS A 345 -14.68 9.62 -18.95
N PHE A 346 -14.53 8.49 -18.26
CA PHE A 346 -15.50 8.04 -17.27
C PHE A 346 -15.02 8.10 -15.83
N THR A 347 -13.75 8.41 -15.56
CA THR A 347 -13.28 8.70 -14.20
C THR A 347 -13.76 10.05 -13.71
N ALA A 348 -14.04 10.17 -12.42
CA ALA A 348 -14.31 11.47 -11.81
C ALA A 348 -12.99 12.20 -11.54
N LYS A 349 -12.91 13.47 -12.00
CA LYS A 349 -11.76 14.34 -11.72
C LYS A 349 -11.97 15.01 -10.36
N ILE A 350 -11.16 14.65 -9.38
CA ILE A 350 -11.21 15.18 -8.03
C ILE A 350 -10.09 16.23 -7.88
N SER A 351 -10.47 17.50 -7.82
CA SER A 351 -9.52 18.61 -7.72
C SER A 351 -9.12 18.94 -6.28
N ASP A 352 -9.99 18.66 -5.33
CA ASP A 352 -9.81 18.97 -3.90
C ASP A 352 -10.31 17.81 -3.04
N PRO A 353 -9.56 16.69 -2.99
CA PRO A 353 -9.94 15.55 -2.18
C PRO A 353 -9.77 15.87 -0.69
N LEU A 354 -10.63 15.27 0.13
CA LEU A 354 -10.47 15.29 1.58
C LEU A 354 -9.11 14.71 1.97
N GLN A 355 -8.49 15.28 2.98
CA GLN A 355 -7.21 14.84 3.51
C GLN A 355 -7.15 15.12 5.02
N ILE A 356 -6.40 14.31 5.74
CA ILE A 356 -5.97 14.58 7.11
C ILE A 356 -4.43 14.58 7.08
N ASP A 357 -3.81 15.52 7.80
CA ASP A 357 -2.34 15.52 7.93
C ASP A 357 -1.86 14.16 8.44
N TYR A 358 -0.89 13.55 7.74
CA TYR A 358 -0.42 12.20 8.04
C TYR A 358 0.08 12.03 9.49
N ARG A 359 0.57 13.12 10.14
CA ARG A 359 0.99 13.10 11.54
C ARG A 359 -0.21 12.98 12.48
N GLN A 360 -1.35 13.57 12.12
CA GLN A 360 -2.59 13.38 12.87
C GLN A 360 -3.10 11.95 12.71
N VAL A 361 -3.00 11.38 11.51
CA VAL A 361 -3.32 9.96 11.28
C VAL A 361 -2.41 9.07 12.12
N GLU A 362 -1.10 9.29 12.08
CA GLU A 362 -0.12 8.55 12.87
C GLU A 362 -0.44 8.55 14.37
N GLN A 363 -0.77 9.71 14.93
CA GLN A 363 -1.03 9.88 16.35
C GLN A 363 -2.38 9.32 16.83
N ASN A 364 -3.38 9.29 15.95
CA ASN A 364 -4.76 9.07 16.35
C ASN A 364 -5.40 7.81 15.77
N ARG A 365 -4.83 7.22 14.73
CA ARG A 365 -5.42 6.11 13.97
C ARG A 365 -5.91 4.96 14.84
N GLU A 366 -5.08 4.48 15.76
CA GLU A 366 -5.44 3.36 16.64
C GLU A 366 -6.63 3.72 17.54
N ARG A 367 -6.67 4.94 18.06
CA ARG A 367 -7.79 5.45 18.85
C ARG A 367 -9.07 5.56 18.01
N TRP A 368 -8.98 6.13 16.81
CA TRP A 368 -10.13 6.24 15.90
C TRP A 368 -10.71 4.87 15.53
N LEU A 369 -9.85 3.90 15.23
CA LEU A 369 -10.28 2.53 14.95
C LEU A 369 -10.95 1.87 16.14
N GLN A 370 -10.46 2.07 17.36
CA GLN A 370 -11.08 1.55 18.59
C GLN A 370 -12.44 2.20 18.84
N GLN A 371 -12.55 3.54 18.69
CA GLN A 371 -13.80 4.26 18.82
C GLN A 371 -14.83 3.82 17.79
N TRP A 372 -14.42 3.71 16.51
CA TRP A 372 -15.27 3.20 15.45
C TRP A 372 -15.75 1.76 15.73
N ALA A 373 -14.85 0.87 16.10
CA ALA A 373 -15.19 -0.52 16.41
C ALA A 373 -16.20 -0.62 17.57
N SER A 374 -16.17 0.32 18.52
CA SER A 374 -17.15 0.34 19.63
C SER A 374 -18.59 0.64 19.16
N VAL A 375 -18.76 1.28 18.01
CA VAL A 375 -20.09 1.50 17.41
C VAL A 375 -20.67 0.21 16.86
N PHE A 376 -19.85 -0.69 16.29
CA PHE A 376 -20.31 -1.88 15.55
C PHE A 376 -20.24 -3.19 16.33
N ARG A 377 -19.64 -3.17 17.52
CA ARG A 377 -19.58 -4.32 18.44
C ARG A 377 -20.81 -4.44 19.33
#